data_36ddc1f5b63f4554f51d77689287e288
#
_entry.id   36ddc1f5b63f4554f51d77689287e288
#
_cell.length_a   1.000
_cell.length_b   1.000
_cell.length_c   1.000
_cell.angle_alpha   90.00
_cell.angle_beta   90.00
_cell.angle_gamma   90.00
#
_symmetry.space_group_name_H-M   'P 1'
#
loop_
_entity.id
_entity.type
_entity.pdbx_description
1 polymer ?
#
loop_
_entity_poly.entity_id
_entity_poly.type
_entity_poly.pdbx_seq_one_letter_code
_entity_poly.pdbx_strand_id
1 'polypeptide(L)'
;MAVEKKFRILIYPGLHTRPGAKFVELCNKFESDIEILFNDKVANGKSIINIMTMAAPQNGEITIKVNGVDEEILINELTDWHVEAHKSKEDFDNSPDKHEFLKAFEII
;
A
#
# COMPACT_ATOMS: atom_id res chain seq x y z
N MET A 1 1.82 21.07 5.70
CA MET A 1 2.10 20.17 6.84
C MET A 1 1.96 18.74 6.38
N ALA A 2 2.68 17.82 6.99
CA ALA A 2 2.58 16.41 6.63
C ALA A 2 1.49 15.72 7.47
N VAL A 3 0.85 14.71 6.90
CA VAL A 3 -0.04 13.81 7.61
C VAL A 3 0.58 12.42 7.63
N GLU A 4 0.32 11.67 8.69
CA GLU A 4 0.95 10.38 8.90
C GLU A 4 -0.04 9.44 9.56
N LYS A 5 -0.09 8.19 9.07
CA LYS A 5 -0.90 7.13 9.68
C LYS A 5 -0.16 5.82 9.64
N LYS A 6 -0.43 4.98 10.63
CA LYS A 6 0.09 3.62 10.68
C LYS A 6 -0.99 2.65 10.24
N PHE A 7 -0.56 1.68 9.42
CA PHE A 7 -1.46 0.67 8.85
C PHE A 7 -0.88 -0.72 8.97
N ARG A 8 -1.77 -1.71 9.05
CA ARG A 8 -1.42 -3.10 8.81
C ARG A 8 -1.89 -3.46 7.41
N ILE A 9 -1.04 -4.17 6.67
CA ILE A 9 -1.38 -4.65 5.33
C ILE A 9 -2.24 -5.89 5.46
N LEU A 10 -3.45 -5.86 4.88
CA LEU A 10 -4.43 -6.94 5.01
C LEU A 10 -4.37 -7.95 3.87
N ILE A 11 -3.81 -7.58 2.73
CA ILE A 11 -3.87 -8.37 1.51
C ILE A 11 -2.62 -9.22 1.31
N TYR A 12 -2.78 -10.33 0.60
CA TYR A 12 -1.67 -11.18 0.16
C TYR A 12 -1.36 -10.88 -1.31
N PRO A 13 -0.13 -10.75 -1.70
CA PRO A 13 1.12 -10.98 -0.92
C PRO A 13 1.61 -9.75 -0.12
N GLY A 14 0.87 -8.67 -0.10
CA GLY A 14 1.25 -7.41 0.47
C GLY A 14 1.47 -6.38 -0.64
N LEU A 15 2.37 -5.42 -0.40
CA LEU A 15 2.70 -4.42 -1.42
C LEU A 15 3.74 -4.95 -2.40
N HIS A 16 3.38 -6.03 -3.08
CA HIS A 16 4.18 -6.69 -4.11
C HIS A 16 3.42 -6.68 -5.43
N THR A 17 4.11 -6.92 -6.53
CA THR A 17 3.54 -7.16 -7.84
C THR A 17 2.31 -6.29 -8.17
N ARG A 18 1.13 -6.90 -8.41
CA ARG A 18 -0.06 -6.15 -8.81
C ARG A 18 -0.53 -5.12 -7.77
N PRO A 19 -0.72 -5.49 -6.49
CA PRO A 19 -1.12 -4.50 -5.49
C PRO A 19 -0.11 -3.37 -5.34
N GLY A 20 1.18 -3.68 -5.35
CA GLY A 20 2.23 -2.68 -5.27
C GLY A 20 2.21 -1.72 -6.46
N ALA A 21 2.02 -2.24 -7.67
CA ALA A 21 1.92 -1.42 -8.87
C ALA A 21 0.69 -0.50 -8.82
N LYS A 22 -0.44 -1.02 -8.35
CA LYS A 22 -1.67 -0.23 -8.21
C LYS A 22 -1.53 0.84 -7.14
N PHE A 23 -0.81 0.55 -6.07
CA PHE A 23 -0.51 1.53 -5.03
C PHE A 23 0.28 2.71 -5.62
N VAL A 24 1.34 2.42 -6.37
CA VAL A 24 2.16 3.45 -7.02
C VAL A 24 1.32 4.25 -8.02
N GLU A 25 0.48 3.59 -8.79
CA GLU A 25 -0.42 4.24 -9.74
C GLU A 25 -1.34 5.24 -9.04
N LEU A 26 -1.92 4.85 -7.91
CA LEU A 26 -2.76 5.74 -7.12
C LEU A 26 -1.97 6.94 -6.60
N CYS A 27 -0.81 6.70 -6.01
CA CYS A 27 0.02 7.77 -5.46
C CYS A 27 0.44 8.78 -6.53
N ASN A 28 0.69 8.32 -7.75
CA ASN A 28 1.09 9.20 -8.84
C ASN A 28 -0.03 10.10 -9.38
N LYS A 29 -1.25 9.88 -8.94
CA LYS A 29 -2.37 10.77 -9.30
C LYS A 29 -2.39 12.05 -8.44
N PHE A 30 -1.57 12.10 -7.40
CA PHE A 30 -1.55 13.21 -6.45
C PHE A 30 -0.24 13.97 -6.53
N GLU A 31 -0.28 15.24 -6.15
CA GLU A 31 0.93 16.08 -6.16
C GLU A 31 1.78 15.88 -4.92
N SER A 32 1.16 15.47 -3.81
CA SER A 32 1.87 15.28 -2.54
C SER A 32 2.98 14.24 -2.66
N ASP A 33 4.04 14.47 -1.91
CA ASP A 33 5.09 13.46 -1.73
C ASP A 33 4.56 12.41 -0.76
N ILE A 34 4.93 11.16 -0.98
CA ILE A 34 4.51 10.06 -0.13
C ILE A 34 5.67 9.14 0.20
N GLU A 35 5.84 8.87 1.47
CA GLU A 35 6.93 8.06 1.99
C GLU A 35 6.34 6.93 2.83
N ILE A 36 6.86 5.73 2.64
CA ILE A 36 6.41 4.55 3.37
C ILE A 36 7.59 4.03 4.18
N LEU A 37 7.34 3.79 5.47
CA LEU A 37 8.32 3.22 6.38
C LEU A 37 7.86 1.82 6.77
N PHE A 38 8.77 0.86 6.64
CA PHE A 38 8.54 -0.53 7.04
C PHE A 38 9.81 -1.02 7.73
N ASN A 39 9.73 -1.26 9.03
CA ASN A 39 10.89 -1.56 9.87
C ASN A 39 11.89 -0.39 9.74
N ASP A 40 13.11 -0.66 9.30
CA ASP A 40 14.14 0.36 9.09
C ASP A 40 14.28 0.78 7.61
N LYS A 41 13.32 0.36 6.77
CA LYS A 41 13.31 0.67 5.34
C LYS A 41 12.41 1.85 5.05
N VAL A 42 12.82 2.68 4.08
CA VAL A 42 12.05 3.83 3.62
C VAL A 42 11.88 3.72 2.11
N ALA A 43 10.66 3.90 1.63
CA ALA A 43 10.36 3.86 0.20
C ALA A 43 9.57 5.08 -0.23
N ASN A 44 9.84 5.55 -1.45
CA ASN A 44 9.03 6.57 -2.11
C ASN A 44 7.78 5.87 -2.69
N GLY A 45 6.60 6.29 -2.24
CA GLY A 45 5.34 5.69 -2.67
C GLY A 45 5.04 5.87 -4.15
N LYS A 46 5.74 6.78 -4.84
CA LYS A 46 5.56 7.00 -6.28
C LYS A 46 6.57 6.22 -7.14
N SER A 47 7.46 5.46 -6.50
CA SER A 47 8.48 4.68 -7.20
C SER A 47 8.17 3.19 -7.12
N ILE A 48 7.87 2.59 -8.27
CA ILE A 48 7.58 1.15 -8.35
C ILE A 48 8.77 0.33 -7.87
N ILE A 49 9.99 0.74 -8.21
CA ILE A 49 11.20 0.04 -7.78
C ILE A 49 11.35 0.08 -6.27
N ASN A 50 11.10 1.24 -5.65
CA ASN A 50 11.19 1.40 -4.19
C ASN A 50 10.17 0.49 -3.50
N ILE A 51 8.93 0.47 -3.97
CA ILE A 51 7.86 -0.34 -3.37
C ILE A 51 8.17 -1.84 -3.50
N MET A 52 8.61 -2.27 -4.68
CA MET A 52 8.97 -3.68 -4.91
C MET A 52 10.17 -4.10 -4.08
N THR A 53 11.17 -3.23 -3.95
CA THR A 53 12.37 -3.51 -3.16
C THR A 53 12.05 -3.60 -1.66
N MET A 54 11.15 -2.74 -1.18
CA MET A 54 10.70 -2.78 0.21
C MET A 54 9.99 -4.09 0.54
N ALA A 55 9.17 -4.56 -0.41
CA ALA A 55 8.48 -5.85 -0.32
C ALA A 55 7.74 -6.05 1.02
N ALA A 56 6.96 -5.04 1.44
CA ALA A 56 6.20 -5.12 2.68
C ALA A 56 5.13 -6.21 2.57
N PRO A 57 5.17 -7.23 3.45
CA PRO A 57 4.32 -8.41 3.31
C PRO A 57 2.93 -8.22 3.92
N GLN A 58 2.06 -9.19 3.67
CA GLN A 58 0.79 -9.29 4.39
C GLN A 58 1.06 -9.30 5.90
N ASN A 59 0.23 -8.60 6.64
CA ASN A 59 0.34 -8.38 8.10
C ASN A 59 1.51 -7.48 8.52
N GLY A 60 2.30 -7.00 7.57
CA GLY A 60 3.32 -6.01 7.85
C GLY A 60 2.72 -4.71 8.33
N GLU A 61 3.39 -4.06 9.29
CA GLU A 61 2.96 -2.76 9.81
C GLU A 61 3.80 -1.68 9.17
N ILE A 62 3.14 -0.75 8.50
CA ILE A 62 3.80 0.34 7.79
C ILE A 62 3.33 1.69 8.32
N THR A 63 4.18 2.70 8.17
CA THR A 63 3.80 4.09 8.41
C THR A 63 3.81 4.79 7.06
N ILE A 64 2.71 5.48 6.75
CA ILE A 64 2.61 6.26 5.51
C ILE A 64 2.60 7.74 5.89
N LYS A 65 3.55 8.50 5.33
CA LYS A 65 3.66 9.94 5.49
C LYS A 65 3.38 10.60 4.17
N VAL A 66 2.46 11.56 4.17
CA VAL A 66 2.07 12.31 2.97
C VAL A 66 2.25 13.79 3.24
N ASN A 67 2.91 14.48 2.33
CA ASN A 67 3.20 15.90 2.48
C ASN A 67 2.97 16.64 1.16
N GLY A 68 1.99 17.54 1.15
CA GLY A 68 1.68 18.32 -0.03
C GLY A 68 0.28 18.91 -0.01
N VAL A 69 -0.08 19.56 -1.10
CA VAL A 69 -1.32 20.32 -1.21
C VAL A 69 -2.56 19.42 -1.10
N ASP A 70 -2.47 18.17 -1.55
CA ASP A 70 -3.59 17.21 -1.51
C ASP A 70 -3.36 16.07 -0.53
N GLU A 71 -2.54 16.30 0.50
CA GLU A 71 -2.16 15.29 1.48
C GLU A 71 -3.34 14.63 2.20
N GLU A 72 -4.34 15.43 2.58
CA GLU A 72 -5.52 14.91 3.28
C GLU A 72 -6.35 14.01 2.38
N ILE A 73 -6.49 14.39 1.12
CA ILE A 73 -7.26 13.60 0.17
C ILE A 73 -6.57 12.26 -0.05
N LEU A 74 -5.26 12.28 -0.26
CA LEU A 74 -4.50 11.05 -0.51
C LEU A 74 -4.51 10.11 0.70
N ILE A 75 -4.28 10.62 1.91
CA ILE A 75 -4.27 9.75 3.10
C ILE A 75 -5.65 9.13 3.34
N ASN A 76 -6.72 9.87 3.04
CA ASN A 76 -8.08 9.34 3.17
C ASN A 76 -8.37 8.27 2.11
N GLU A 77 -7.92 8.48 0.88
CA GLU A 77 -8.02 7.47 -0.19
C GLU A 77 -7.30 6.19 0.20
N LEU A 78 -6.10 6.31 0.76
CA LEU A 78 -5.31 5.16 1.19
C LEU A 78 -5.94 4.43 2.37
N THR A 79 -6.56 5.18 3.28
CA THR A 79 -7.23 4.60 4.46
C THR A 79 -8.35 3.65 4.05
N ASP A 80 -9.05 3.97 2.96
CA ASP A 80 -10.17 3.17 2.47
C ASP A 80 -9.87 2.48 1.14
N TRP A 81 -8.62 2.31 0.81
CA TRP A 81 -8.20 1.78 -0.48
C TRP A 81 -8.50 0.29 -0.61
N HIS A 82 -9.15 -0.05 -1.73
CA HIS A 82 -9.41 -1.43 -2.12
C HIS A 82 -8.64 -1.73 -3.39
N VAL A 83 -8.17 -2.95 -3.50
CA VAL A 83 -7.38 -3.39 -4.65
C VAL A 83 -7.63 -4.87 -4.90
N GLU A 84 -7.48 -5.29 -6.16
CA GLU A 84 -7.58 -6.70 -6.51
C GLU A 84 -6.38 -7.45 -5.95
N ALA A 85 -6.64 -8.42 -5.09
CA ALA A 85 -5.62 -9.19 -4.39
C ALA A 85 -6.20 -10.49 -3.87
N HIS A 86 -5.38 -11.26 -3.17
CA HIS A 86 -5.83 -12.44 -2.45
C HIS A 86 -5.91 -12.13 -0.97
N LYS A 87 -6.77 -12.85 -0.25
CA LYS A 87 -6.90 -12.65 1.20
C LYS A 87 -5.85 -13.42 2.00
N SER A 88 -5.20 -14.43 1.38
CA SER A 88 -4.19 -15.24 2.06
C SER A 88 -3.34 -16.00 1.05
N LYS A 89 -2.22 -16.54 1.52
CA LYS A 89 -1.37 -17.42 0.71
C LYS A 89 -2.14 -18.65 0.26
N GLU A 90 -2.97 -19.23 1.14
CA GLU A 90 -3.79 -20.39 0.83
C GLU A 90 -4.77 -20.07 -0.30
N ASP A 91 -5.43 -18.91 -0.23
CA ASP A 91 -6.33 -18.47 -1.29
C ASP A 91 -5.60 -18.33 -2.62
N PHE A 92 -4.40 -17.75 -2.60
CA PHE A 92 -3.55 -17.65 -3.79
C PHE A 92 -3.19 -19.03 -4.36
N ASP A 93 -2.76 -19.95 -3.49
CA ASP A 93 -2.34 -21.30 -3.92
C ASP A 93 -3.49 -22.08 -4.53
N ASN A 94 -4.70 -21.92 -4.01
CA ASN A 94 -5.89 -22.63 -4.48
C ASN A 94 -6.53 -22.00 -5.71
N SER A 95 -6.44 -20.68 -5.86
CA SER A 95 -7.10 -19.94 -6.92
C SER A 95 -6.25 -18.75 -7.39
N PRO A 96 -5.08 -19.03 -7.99
CA PRO A 96 -4.13 -17.95 -8.33
C PRO A 96 -4.67 -16.94 -9.33
N ASP A 97 -5.63 -17.34 -10.17
CA ASP A 97 -6.20 -16.46 -11.20
C ASP A 97 -7.45 -15.69 -10.73
N LYS A 98 -7.92 -15.97 -9.52
CA LYS A 98 -9.11 -15.32 -8.99
C LYS A 98 -8.74 -14.31 -7.93
N HIS A 99 -8.84 -13.03 -8.28
CA HIS A 99 -8.59 -11.93 -7.36
C HIS A 99 -9.91 -11.40 -6.84
N GLU A 100 -9.91 -10.97 -5.58
CA GLU A 100 -11.04 -10.29 -4.95
C GLU A 100 -10.68 -8.83 -4.74
N PHE A 101 -11.67 -7.96 -4.80
CA PHE A 101 -11.48 -6.54 -4.53
C PHE A 101 -11.56 -6.33 -3.03
N LEU A 102 -10.40 -6.19 -2.39
CA LEU A 102 -10.26 -6.22 -0.94
C LEU A 102 -9.69 -4.93 -0.39
N LYS A 103 -10.12 -4.57 0.81
CA LYS A 103 -9.50 -3.46 1.54
C LYS A 103 -8.05 -3.81 1.85
N ALA A 104 -7.14 -2.93 1.47
CA ALA A 104 -5.71 -3.21 1.56
C ALA A 104 -5.12 -2.97 2.94
N PHE A 105 -5.62 -1.95 3.66
CA PHE A 105 -5.02 -1.46 4.89
C PHE A 105 -6.03 -1.34 6.01
N GLU A 106 -5.56 -1.54 7.24
CA GLU A 106 -6.33 -1.25 8.44
C GLU A 106 -5.49 -0.32 9.33
N ILE A 107 -6.12 0.71 9.88
CA ILE A 107 -5.44 1.64 10.79
C ILE A 107 -5.10 0.93 12.11
N ILE A 108 -3.89 1.10 12.59
CA ILE A 108 -3.45 0.51 13.86
C ILE A 108 -2.94 1.55 14.84
#